data_efeec3ca332a69ba286b33e0c70bcfcc
#
_entry.id   efeec3ca332a69ba286b33e0c70bcfcc
#
_cell.length_a   1.000
_cell.length_b   1.000
_cell.length_c   1.000
_cell.angle_alpha   90.00
_cell.angle_beta   90.00
_cell.angle_gamma   90.00
#
_symmetry.space_group_name_H-M   'P 1'
#
loop_
_entity.id
_entity.type
_entity.pdbx_description
1 polymer ?
#
loop_
_entity_poly.entity_id
_entity_poly.type
_entity_poly.pdbx_seq_one_letter_code
_entity_poly.pdbx_strand_id
1 'polypeptide(L)'
;MTIEEIKAIPIAAFLARMGYEPARRRGDEYWYLAPYREERTASFQVNVRKEIWHDFGTGQGGDIFNLAGEFIGSGDFKAQARFITETWGGLAPEHKTVSRTDENDREDLLKKESFTDVRFGPLYNRVLLRYLAERGISSDVAVPNCREVRYTLHGKRYFAIGFRNVSDGYELRNRFFKASLSPKDISLMDNGSDTCNLFEGFIDCLSWXXXXXXXGLGYGDDYLVLNSVSLLERSFPILDRYERVNCYLDRDEAGRRTLEALRKRYADKLVDCSSLYKGYKDLNEYLQHKFL
;
A
#
# COMPACT_ATOMS: atom_id res chain seq x y z
N MET A 1 4.99 7.98 -23.64
CA MET A 1 6.12 7.28 -24.30
C MET A 1 5.59 6.05 -24.99
N THR A 2 6.11 5.76 -26.20
CA THR A 2 5.82 4.51 -26.90
C THR A 2 6.59 3.34 -26.28
N ILE A 3 6.24 2.12 -26.64
CA ILE A 3 6.93 0.92 -26.15
C ILE A 3 8.41 0.94 -26.56
N GLU A 4 8.68 1.38 -27.79
CA GLU A 4 10.04 1.50 -28.33
C GLU A 4 10.87 2.52 -27.56
N GLU A 5 10.27 3.67 -27.23
CA GLU A 5 10.93 4.70 -26.40
C GLU A 5 11.25 4.17 -25.00
N ILE A 6 10.34 3.39 -24.42
CA ILE A 6 10.57 2.78 -23.10
C ILE A 6 11.72 1.75 -23.17
N LYS A 7 11.74 0.91 -24.19
CA LYS A 7 12.79 -0.10 -24.38
C LYS A 7 14.17 0.51 -24.65
N ALA A 8 14.20 1.76 -25.14
CA ALA A 8 15.45 2.48 -25.40
C ALA A 8 16.04 3.12 -24.14
N ILE A 9 15.32 3.12 -23.01
CA ILE A 9 15.82 3.67 -21.74
C ILE A 9 16.88 2.72 -21.16
N PRO A 10 18.13 3.17 -20.97
CA PRO A 10 19.15 2.30 -20.37
C PRO A 10 18.78 1.94 -18.92
N ILE A 11 18.83 0.65 -18.61
CA ILE A 11 18.47 0.14 -17.26
C ILE A 11 19.33 0.80 -16.16
N ALA A 12 20.63 0.97 -16.41
CA ALA A 12 21.53 1.60 -15.45
C ALA A 12 21.14 3.08 -15.21
N ALA A 13 20.74 3.81 -16.25
CA ALA A 13 20.28 5.19 -16.12
C ALA A 13 18.93 5.28 -15.36
N PHE A 14 18.04 4.34 -15.64
CA PHE A 14 16.76 4.22 -14.95
C PHE A 14 16.96 3.98 -13.44
N LEU A 15 17.87 3.05 -13.09
CA LEU A 15 18.22 2.78 -11.70
C LEU A 15 18.86 4.00 -11.01
N ALA A 16 19.78 4.69 -11.70
CA ALA A 16 20.43 5.91 -11.17
C ALA A 16 19.40 7.01 -10.88
N ARG A 17 18.40 7.18 -11.76
CA ARG A 17 17.31 8.15 -11.55
C ARG A 17 16.48 7.84 -10.31
N MET A 18 16.40 6.58 -9.92
CA MET A 18 15.72 6.14 -8.68
C MET A 18 16.66 6.11 -7.47
N GLY A 19 17.92 6.58 -7.62
CA GLY A 19 18.88 6.67 -6.53
C GLY A 19 19.69 5.41 -6.28
N TYR A 20 19.70 4.45 -7.23
CA TYR A 20 20.49 3.22 -7.09
C TYR A 20 21.79 3.33 -7.90
N GLU A 21 22.92 3.22 -7.24
CA GLU A 21 24.23 3.22 -7.86
C GLU A 21 24.85 1.81 -7.81
N PRO A 22 25.65 1.44 -8.83
CA PRO A 22 26.28 0.14 -8.80
C PRO A 22 27.39 0.07 -7.73
N ALA A 23 27.38 -1.00 -6.97
CA ALA A 23 28.44 -1.31 -5.99
C ALA A 23 29.76 -1.68 -6.68
N ARG A 24 29.70 -2.21 -7.90
CA ARG A 24 30.85 -2.64 -8.67
C ARG A 24 30.53 -2.61 -10.18
N ARG A 25 31.53 -2.26 -10.98
CA ARG A 25 31.46 -2.30 -12.45
C ARG A 25 32.60 -3.16 -13.00
N ARG A 26 32.30 -4.00 -13.99
CA ARG A 26 33.32 -4.83 -14.65
C ARG A 26 32.92 -4.99 -16.14
N GLY A 27 33.55 -4.22 -17.01
CA GLY A 27 33.16 -4.14 -18.41
C GLY A 27 31.69 -3.74 -18.55
N ASP A 28 30.92 -4.50 -19.32
CA ASP A 28 29.49 -4.25 -19.55
C ASP A 28 28.60 -4.70 -18.35
N GLU A 29 29.18 -5.26 -17.29
CA GLU A 29 28.44 -5.81 -16.15
C GLU A 29 28.50 -4.87 -14.95
N TYR A 30 27.35 -4.30 -14.58
CA TYR A 30 27.18 -3.44 -13.41
C TYR A 30 26.47 -4.23 -12.32
N TRP A 31 27.04 -4.26 -11.12
CA TRP A 31 26.53 -5.04 -9.99
C TRP A 31 25.99 -4.11 -8.92
N TYR A 32 24.78 -4.36 -8.48
CA TYR A 32 24.04 -3.54 -7.49
C TYR A 32 23.64 -4.42 -6.31
N LEU A 33 23.43 -3.80 -5.16
CA LEU A 33 22.54 -4.38 -4.15
C LEU A 33 21.13 -4.36 -4.75
N ALA A 34 20.39 -5.46 -4.62
CA ALA A 34 19.08 -5.59 -5.28
C ALA A 34 18.16 -4.42 -4.90
N PRO A 35 17.64 -3.64 -5.88
CA PRO A 35 16.91 -2.41 -5.58
C PRO A 35 15.54 -2.62 -4.92
N TYR A 36 15.01 -3.83 -4.96
CA TYR A 36 13.66 -4.15 -4.48
C TYR A 36 13.65 -5.10 -3.25
N ARG A 37 14.83 -5.42 -2.69
CA ARG A 37 14.95 -6.23 -1.45
C ARG A 37 16.22 -5.86 -0.69
N GLU A 38 16.30 -6.26 0.56
CA GLU A 38 17.49 -6.04 1.37
C GLU A 38 18.51 -7.18 1.17
N GLU A 39 19.76 -6.79 0.98
CA GLU A 39 20.88 -7.73 0.93
C GLU A 39 22.19 -7.02 1.32
N ARG A 40 23.19 -7.81 1.73
CA ARG A 40 24.49 -7.27 2.14
C ARG A 40 25.55 -7.40 1.06
N THR A 41 25.33 -8.27 0.10
CA THR A 41 26.28 -8.55 -1.00
C THR A 41 25.59 -8.29 -2.33
N ALA A 42 26.22 -7.53 -3.21
CA ALA A 42 25.65 -7.19 -4.50
C ALA A 42 25.44 -8.45 -5.36
N SER A 43 24.19 -8.79 -5.62
CA SER A 43 23.80 -9.97 -6.42
C SER A 43 22.87 -9.62 -7.60
N PHE A 44 22.53 -8.34 -7.75
CA PHE A 44 21.72 -7.87 -8.89
C PHE A 44 22.68 -7.31 -9.97
N GLN A 45 22.63 -7.92 -11.15
CA GLN A 45 23.52 -7.58 -12.26
C GLN A 45 22.73 -6.93 -13.40
N VAL A 46 23.28 -5.88 -13.99
CA VAL A 46 22.78 -5.27 -15.23
C VAL A 46 23.86 -5.39 -16.30
N ASN A 47 23.53 -5.96 -17.43
CA ASN A 47 24.39 -5.93 -18.62
C ASN A 47 23.98 -4.70 -19.45
N VAL A 48 24.82 -3.66 -19.44
CA VAL A 48 24.49 -2.34 -20.04
C VAL A 48 24.58 -2.34 -21.57
N ARG A 49 25.16 -3.38 -22.18
CA ARG A 49 25.18 -3.52 -23.64
C ARG A 49 23.94 -4.24 -24.17
N LYS A 50 23.47 -5.24 -23.43
CA LYS A 50 22.28 -6.03 -23.81
C LYS A 50 20.98 -5.43 -23.27
N GLU A 51 21.07 -4.48 -22.33
CA GLU A 51 19.94 -3.87 -21.62
C GLU A 51 19.04 -4.94 -20.97
N ILE A 52 19.69 -5.87 -20.26
CA ILE A 52 19.02 -6.91 -19.46
C ILE A 52 19.61 -6.92 -18.05
N TRP A 53 18.81 -7.40 -17.12
CA TRP A 53 19.25 -7.59 -15.74
C TRP A 53 19.03 -9.03 -15.30
N HIS A 54 19.77 -9.44 -14.27
CA HIS A 54 19.61 -10.73 -13.61
C HIS A 54 19.90 -10.58 -12.11
N ASP A 55 19.01 -11.08 -11.28
CA ASP A 55 19.19 -11.12 -9.83
C ASP A 55 19.55 -12.55 -9.42
N PHE A 56 20.81 -12.76 -9.08
CA PHE A 56 21.33 -14.08 -8.67
C PHE A 56 20.76 -14.54 -7.32
N GLY A 57 20.23 -13.62 -6.50
CA GLY A 57 19.58 -13.95 -5.23
C GLY A 57 18.20 -14.55 -5.37
N THR A 58 17.47 -14.18 -6.44
CA THR A 58 16.10 -14.66 -6.68
C THR A 58 15.96 -15.53 -7.93
N GLY A 59 16.97 -15.52 -8.80
CA GLY A 59 16.91 -16.17 -10.12
C GLY A 59 16.03 -15.44 -11.14
N GLN A 60 15.61 -14.22 -10.85
CA GLN A 60 14.77 -13.40 -11.74
C GLN A 60 15.65 -12.58 -12.70
N GLY A 61 15.07 -12.21 -13.84
CA GLY A 61 15.77 -11.38 -14.81
C GLY A 61 14.86 -10.95 -15.95
N GLY A 62 15.39 -10.08 -16.80
CA GLY A 62 14.63 -9.61 -17.95
C GLY A 62 15.05 -8.23 -18.45
N ASP A 63 14.12 -7.54 -19.08
CA ASP A 63 14.29 -6.18 -19.60
C ASP A 63 13.77 -5.12 -18.60
N ILE A 64 13.67 -3.87 -19.05
CA ILE A 64 13.19 -2.76 -18.21
C ILE A 64 11.75 -2.96 -17.73
N PHE A 65 10.88 -3.62 -18.52
CA PHE A 65 9.51 -3.90 -18.09
C PHE A 65 9.48 -4.93 -16.95
N ASN A 66 10.26 -6.01 -17.08
CA ASN A 66 10.39 -7.01 -16.02
C ASN A 66 10.93 -6.35 -14.74
N LEU A 67 11.93 -5.46 -14.87
CA LEU A 67 12.47 -4.73 -13.73
C LEU A 67 11.39 -3.83 -13.08
N ALA A 68 10.65 -3.09 -13.90
CA ALA A 68 9.53 -2.28 -13.41
C ALA A 68 8.50 -3.15 -12.67
N GLY A 69 8.24 -4.35 -13.18
CA GLY A 69 7.36 -5.32 -12.53
C GLY A 69 7.82 -5.68 -11.12
N GLU A 70 9.13 -5.87 -10.91
CA GLU A 70 9.69 -6.14 -9.57
C GLU A 70 9.54 -4.93 -8.64
N PHE A 71 9.69 -3.71 -9.17
CA PHE A 71 9.50 -2.48 -8.38
C PHE A 71 8.06 -2.26 -7.95
N ILE A 72 7.10 -2.56 -8.82
CA ILE A 72 5.69 -2.25 -8.53
C ILE A 72 4.91 -3.46 -8.00
N GLY A 73 5.54 -4.64 -7.96
CA GLY A 73 4.88 -5.88 -7.53
C GLY A 73 3.77 -6.31 -8.48
N SER A 74 3.93 -6.06 -9.78
CA SER A 74 2.86 -6.31 -10.75
C SER A 74 3.40 -6.82 -12.09
N GLY A 75 2.80 -7.90 -12.57
CA GLY A 75 3.05 -8.42 -13.92
C GLY A 75 2.24 -7.69 -15.01
N ASP A 76 1.44 -6.69 -14.65
CA ASP A 76 0.62 -5.96 -15.64
C ASP A 76 1.49 -5.01 -16.46
N PHE A 77 1.51 -5.23 -17.77
CA PHE A 77 2.31 -4.47 -18.73
C PHE A 77 1.97 -2.97 -18.74
N LYS A 78 0.69 -2.62 -18.62
CA LYS A 78 0.26 -1.20 -18.62
C LYS A 78 0.76 -0.48 -17.35
N ALA A 79 0.71 -1.15 -16.21
CA ALA A 79 1.23 -0.62 -14.94
C ALA A 79 2.76 -0.45 -15.01
N GLN A 80 3.46 -1.42 -15.58
CA GLN A 80 4.92 -1.35 -15.78
C GLN A 80 5.29 -0.16 -16.67
N ALA A 81 4.62 -0.02 -17.84
CA ALA A 81 4.86 1.09 -18.78
C ALA A 81 4.60 2.44 -18.11
N ARG A 82 3.50 2.56 -17.36
CA ARG A 82 3.17 3.80 -16.64
C ARG A 82 4.25 4.14 -15.62
N PHE A 83 4.67 3.19 -14.78
CA PHE A 83 5.71 3.38 -13.78
C PHE A 83 7.02 3.87 -14.42
N ILE A 84 7.44 3.24 -15.52
CA ILE A 84 8.66 3.64 -16.24
C ILE A 84 8.52 5.08 -16.77
N THR A 85 7.40 5.39 -17.40
CA THR A 85 7.15 6.72 -17.98
C THR A 85 7.16 7.82 -16.94
N GLU A 86 6.48 7.60 -15.80
CA GLU A 86 6.42 8.55 -14.68
C GLU A 86 7.82 8.76 -14.06
N THR A 87 8.53 7.67 -13.82
CA THR A 87 9.89 7.71 -13.26
C THR A 87 10.86 8.42 -14.20
N TRP A 88 10.83 8.11 -15.49
CA TRP A 88 11.76 8.65 -16.49
C TRP A 88 11.44 10.12 -16.83
N GLY A 89 10.15 10.47 -16.90
CA GLY A 89 9.70 11.83 -17.24
C GLY A 89 9.98 12.89 -16.17
N GLY A 90 10.35 12.48 -14.97
CA GLY A 90 10.65 13.41 -13.87
C GLY A 90 9.43 14.10 -13.29
N LEU A 91 8.24 13.62 -13.61
CA LEU A 91 7.01 14.07 -12.96
C LEU A 91 6.90 13.31 -11.64
N ALA A 92 6.97 14.04 -10.53
CA ALA A 92 6.45 13.50 -9.27
C ALA A 92 5.02 13.00 -9.57
N PRO A 93 4.62 11.82 -9.11
CA PRO A 93 3.30 11.32 -9.44
C PRO A 93 2.25 12.28 -8.89
N GLU A 94 1.68 13.10 -9.76
CA GLU A 94 0.45 13.79 -9.43
C GLU A 94 -0.59 12.72 -9.11
N HIS A 95 -1.18 12.83 -7.94
CA HIS A 95 -2.35 12.03 -7.58
C HIS A 95 -3.49 12.36 -8.56
N LYS A 96 -3.47 11.71 -9.72
CA LYS A 96 -4.68 11.66 -10.53
C LYS A 96 -5.58 10.63 -9.85
N THR A 97 -6.59 11.11 -9.19
CA THR A 97 -7.75 10.33 -8.79
C THR A 97 -8.24 9.55 -10.02
N VAL A 98 -8.00 8.27 -10.01
CA VAL A 98 -8.62 7.36 -10.99
C VAL A 98 -10.13 7.45 -10.74
N SER A 99 -10.88 7.80 -11.78
CA SER A 99 -12.31 7.95 -11.68
C SER A 99 -12.96 6.66 -11.13
N ARG A 100 -13.96 6.85 -10.29
CA ARG A 100 -14.68 5.78 -9.55
C ARG A 100 -15.22 4.63 -10.42
N THR A 101 -15.39 4.86 -11.73
CA THR A 101 -15.92 3.85 -12.65
C THR A 101 -15.00 2.67 -12.88
N ASP A 102 -13.68 2.88 -12.78
CA ASP A 102 -12.70 1.80 -13.04
C ASP A 102 -12.44 0.90 -11.83
N GLU A 103 -12.73 1.38 -10.61
CA GLU A 103 -12.50 0.61 -9.38
C GLU A 103 -13.57 -0.47 -9.14
N ASN A 104 -14.83 -0.16 -9.41
CA ASN A 104 -15.92 -1.13 -9.25
C ASN A 104 -15.83 -2.29 -10.25
N ASP A 105 -15.49 -1.98 -11.51
CA ASP A 105 -15.32 -3.01 -12.54
C ASP A 105 -14.12 -3.93 -12.23
N ARG A 106 -13.06 -3.40 -11.60
CA ARG A 106 -11.91 -4.19 -11.18
C ARG A 106 -12.19 -5.05 -9.95
N GLU A 107 -12.95 -4.54 -8.97
CA GLU A 107 -13.37 -5.33 -7.79
C GLU A 107 -14.26 -6.52 -8.18
N ASP A 108 -15.16 -6.35 -9.15
CA ASP A 108 -16.03 -7.42 -9.61
C ASP A 108 -15.29 -8.46 -10.46
N LEU A 109 -14.28 -8.04 -11.23
CA LEU A 109 -13.41 -8.96 -11.96
C LEU A 109 -12.51 -9.76 -11.02
N LEU A 110 -12.04 -9.16 -9.93
CA LEU A 110 -11.20 -9.83 -8.92
C LEU A 110 -11.99 -10.80 -8.03
N LYS A 111 -13.30 -10.63 -7.90
CA LYS A 111 -14.17 -11.54 -7.11
C LYS A 111 -14.33 -12.92 -7.73
N LYS A 112 -14.04 -13.08 -9.02
CA LYS A 112 -14.19 -14.35 -9.74
C LYS A 112 -12.90 -15.17 -9.86
N GLU A 113 -11.78 -14.65 -9.38
CA GLU A 113 -10.49 -15.24 -9.66
C GLU A 113 -9.72 -15.63 -8.39
N SER A 114 -9.22 -16.85 -8.37
CA SER A 114 -8.51 -17.36 -7.21
C SER A 114 -7.06 -16.86 -7.18
N PHE A 115 -6.69 -16.25 -6.10
CA PHE A 115 -5.29 -16.04 -5.73
C PHE A 115 -4.65 -17.41 -5.48
N THR A 116 -3.52 -17.68 -6.11
CA THR A 116 -2.77 -18.93 -5.89
C THR A 116 -1.38 -18.62 -5.34
N ASP A 117 -0.71 -19.62 -4.80
CA ASP A 117 0.66 -19.51 -4.24
C ASP A 117 0.78 -18.37 -3.21
N VAL A 118 -0.27 -18.15 -2.42
CA VAL A 118 -0.28 -17.06 -1.43
C VAL A 118 0.73 -17.38 -0.31
N ARG A 119 1.63 -16.46 -0.06
CA ARG A 119 2.66 -16.57 0.97
C ARG A 119 2.72 -15.29 1.80
N PHE A 120 2.82 -15.44 3.10
CA PHE A 120 2.91 -14.34 4.05
C PHE A 120 4.30 -14.29 4.66
N GLY A 121 4.83 -13.09 4.82
CA GLY A 121 6.11 -12.86 5.48
C GLY A 121 6.13 -11.52 6.21
N PRO A 122 7.18 -11.27 6.98
CA PRO A 122 7.36 -9.93 7.56
C PRO A 122 7.53 -8.90 6.46
N LEU A 123 7.07 -7.68 6.72
CA LEU A 123 7.07 -6.59 5.74
C LEU A 123 8.47 -5.97 5.64
N TYR A 124 9.31 -6.53 4.78
CA TYR A 124 10.67 -6.03 4.52
C TYR A 124 10.90 -5.58 3.08
N ASN A 125 9.92 -5.75 2.20
CA ASN A 125 10.03 -5.35 0.80
C ASN A 125 10.24 -3.84 0.70
N ARG A 126 11.37 -3.41 0.17
CA ARG A 126 11.75 -1.99 0.06
C ARG A 126 10.77 -1.17 -0.78
N VAL A 127 10.16 -1.79 -1.79
CA VAL A 127 9.18 -1.12 -2.65
C VAL A 127 7.92 -0.78 -1.84
N LEU A 128 7.45 -1.74 -1.03
CA LEU A 128 6.27 -1.53 -0.18
C LEU A 128 6.56 -0.53 0.95
N LEU A 129 7.75 -0.63 1.56
CA LEU A 129 8.16 0.32 2.60
C LEU A 129 8.33 1.74 2.03
N ARG A 130 8.90 1.87 0.83
CA ARG A 130 8.99 3.16 0.13
C ARG A 130 7.61 3.74 -0.16
N TYR A 131 6.68 2.92 -0.66
CA TYR A 131 5.29 3.34 -0.90
C TYR A 131 4.63 3.87 0.39
N LEU A 132 4.86 3.20 1.52
CA LEU A 132 4.35 3.66 2.82
C LEU A 132 5.02 4.96 3.28
N ALA A 133 6.34 5.07 3.09
CA ALA A 133 7.10 6.29 3.41
C ALA A 133 6.60 7.49 2.59
N GLU A 134 6.31 7.30 1.30
CA GLU A 134 5.70 8.33 0.45
C GLU A 134 4.31 8.75 0.93
N ARG A 135 3.64 7.89 1.69
CA ARG A 135 2.36 8.18 2.35
C ARG A 135 2.53 8.71 3.78
N GLY A 136 3.77 9.00 4.19
CA GLY A 136 4.07 9.51 5.52
C GLY A 136 4.05 8.45 6.63
N ILE A 137 3.97 7.16 6.26
CA ILE A 137 3.88 6.06 7.23
C ILE A 137 5.27 5.40 7.38
N SER A 138 5.83 5.48 8.58
CA SER A 138 7.15 4.92 8.87
C SER A 138 7.13 3.40 8.98
N SER A 139 8.30 2.79 8.80
CA SER A 139 8.48 1.33 9.01
C SER A 139 8.13 0.90 10.43
N ASP A 140 8.39 1.76 11.42
CA ASP A 140 8.12 1.44 12.83
C ASP A 140 6.62 1.27 13.10
N VAL A 141 5.77 1.97 12.34
CA VAL A 141 4.32 1.80 12.39
C VAL A 141 3.88 0.62 11.50
N ALA A 142 4.44 0.52 10.30
CA ALA A 142 3.94 -0.42 9.29
C ALA A 142 4.33 -1.88 9.59
N VAL A 143 5.60 -2.14 9.98
CA VAL A 143 6.14 -3.50 10.10
C VAL A 143 5.43 -4.32 11.19
N PRO A 144 5.12 -3.79 12.37
CA PRO A 144 4.37 -4.56 13.37
C PRO A 144 2.94 -4.90 12.95
N ASN A 145 2.31 -4.01 12.16
CA ASN A 145 0.87 -4.05 11.88
C ASN A 145 0.52 -4.70 10.53
N CYS A 146 1.52 -4.92 9.66
CA CYS A 146 1.29 -5.41 8.30
C CYS A 146 2.16 -6.62 7.99
N ARG A 147 1.78 -7.34 6.94
CA ARG A 147 2.56 -8.45 6.37
C ARG A 147 2.89 -8.14 4.92
N GLU A 148 3.99 -8.68 4.44
CA GLU A 148 4.21 -8.82 3.01
C GLU A 148 3.42 -10.03 2.53
N VAL A 149 2.57 -9.83 1.54
CA VAL A 149 1.79 -10.90 0.90
C VAL A 149 2.27 -11.05 -0.53
N ARG A 150 2.73 -12.23 -0.87
CA ARG A 150 3.11 -12.61 -2.25
C ARG A 150 2.09 -13.59 -2.76
N TYR A 151 1.69 -13.46 -4.03
CA TYR A 151 0.65 -14.30 -4.62
C TYR A 151 0.78 -14.33 -6.14
N THR A 152 0.14 -15.33 -6.73
CA THR A 152 -0.02 -15.46 -8.18
C THR A 152 -1.47 -15.16 -8.55
N LEU A 153 -1.67 -14.36 -9.59
CA LEU A 153 -2.99 -14.03 -10.16
C LEU A 153 -2.85 -14.04 -11.68
N HIS A 154 -3.66 -14.83 -12.38
CA HIS A 154 -3.57 -15.04 -13.83
C HIS A 154 -2.17 -15.50 -14.29
N GLY A 155 -1.52 -16.35 -13.51
CA GLY A 155 -0.17 -16.84 -13.83
C GLY A 155 0.95 -15.82 -13.64
N LYS A 156 0.64 -14.62 -13.15
CA LYS A 156 1.62 -13.56 -12.89
C LYS A 156 1.81 -13.38 -11.38
N ARG A 157 3.04 -13.13 -10.96
CA ARG A 157 3.39 -12.92 -9.54
C ARG A 157 3.23 -11.47 -9.13
N TYR A 158 2.72 -11.29 -7.92
CA TYR A 158 2.47 -9.98 -7.32
C TYR A 158 2.91 -9.99 -5.86
N PHE A 159 3.11 -8.78 -5.32
CA PHE A 159 3.29 -8.58 -3.89
C PHE A 159 2.54 -7.33 -3.43
N ALA A 160 2.11 -7.35 -2.18
CA ALA A 160 1.33 -6.26 -1.59
C ALA A 160 1.57 -6.20 -0.08
N ILE A 161 1.24 -5.05 0.50
CA ILE A 161 1.04 -4.91 1.94
C ILE A 161 -0.28 -5.62 2.27
N GLY A 162 -0.26 -6.50 3.26
CA GLY A 162 -1.45 -7.16 3.78
C GLY A 162 -1.77 -6.69 5.18
N PHE A 163 -3.01 -6.25 5.40
CA PHE A 163 -3.54 -5.87 6.70
C PHE A 163 -4.62 -6.89 7.08
N ARG A 164 -4.42 -7.61 8.20
CA ARG A 164 -5.25 -8.75 8.59
C ARG A 164 -6.61 -8.28 9.13
N ASN A 165 -7.66 -9.00 8.78
CA ASN A 165 -9.00 -8.76 9.32
C ASN A 165 -9.38 -9.81 10.39
N VAL A 166 -10.54 -9.63 11.04
CA VAL A 166 -10.98 -10.49 12.16
C VAL A 166 -11.38 -11.91 11.72
N SER A 167 -11.55 -12.16 10.43
CA SER A 167 -11.89 -13.47 9.86
C SER A 167 -10.69 -14.14 9.16
N ASP A 168 -9.45 -13.71 9.46
CA ASP A 168 -8.21 -14.23 8.88
C ASP A 168 -8.03 -13.98 7.39
N GLY A 169 -8.84 -13.09 6.81
CA GLY A 169 -8.58 -12.52 5.49
C GLY A 169 -7.62 -11.32 5.58
N TYR A 170 -7.30 -10.74 4.44
CA TYR A 170 -6.38 -9.59 4.39
C TYR A 170 -6.85 -8.55 3.38
N GLU A 171 -6.77 -7.29 3.77
CA GLU A 171 -6.81 -6.17 2.81
C GLU A 171 -5.42 -6.04 2.21
N LEU A 172 -5.36 -5.95 0.87
CA LEU A 172 -4.12 -5.87 0.11
C LEU A 172 -3.96 -4.47 -0.49
N ARG A 173 -2.76 -3.92 -0.38
CA ARG A 173 -2.47 -2.61 -0.96
C ARG A 173 -1.03 -2.54 -1.49
N ASN A 174 -0.89 -1.99 -2.69
CA ASN A 174 0.38 -1.45 -3.16
C ASN A 174 0.11 -0.13 -3.91
N ARG A 175 1.11 0.43 -4.58
CA ARG A 175 0.98 1.71 -5.30
C ARG A 175 -0.14 1.67 -6.37
N PHE A 176 -0.41 0.51 -6.97
CA PHE A 176 -1.16 0.38 -8.21
C PHE A 176 -2.53 -0.29 -8.03
N PHE A 177 -2.78 -0.94 -6.89
CA PHE A 177 -4.07 -1.60 -6.70
C PHE A 177 -4.44 -1.76 -5.23
N LYS A 178 -5.73 -1.95 -5.03
CA LYS A 178 -6.37 -2.34 -3.78
C LYS A 178 -7.18 -3.62 -4.05
N ALA A 179 -7.07 -4.61 -3.17
CA ALA A 179 -7.79 -5.88 -3.27
C ALA A 179 -7.99 -6.46 -1.89
N SER A 180 -8.68 -7.58 -1.78
CA SER A 180 -8.78 -8.33 -0.53
C SER A 180 -8.62 -9.83 -0.76
N LEU A 181 -7.93 -10.49 0.16
CA LEU A 181 -7.90 -11.95 0.26
C LEU A 181 -9.05 -12.38 1.17
N SER A 182 -9.92 -13.24 0.65
CA SER A 182 -11.09 -13.74 1.40
C SER A 182 -10.69 -14.48 2.67
N PRO A 183 -11.55 -14.45 3.68
CA PRO A 183 -12.83 -13.74 3.72
C PRO A 183 -12.65 -12.23 3.95
N LYS A 184 -13.49 -11.41 3.30
CA LYS A 184 -13.49 -9.95 3.48
C LYS A 184 -14.23 -9.61 4.78
N ASP A 185 -13.58 -8.88 5.68
CA ASP A 185 -14.17 -8.51 6.97
C ASP A 185 -13.50 -7.22 7.50
N ILE A 186 -14.03 -6.70 8.58
CA ILE A 186 -13.46 -5.59 9.35
C ILE A 186 -12.15 -6.02 10.03
N SER A 187 -11.30 -5.07 10.37
CA SER A 187 -10.07 -5.34 11.14
C SER A 187 -10.16 -4.69 12.52
N LEU A 188 -9.63 -5.37 13.53
CA LEU A 188 -9.61 -4.87 14.91
C LEU A 188 -8.21 -5.05 15.50
N MET A 189 -7.69 -3.98 16.09
CA MET A 189 -6.51 -4.01 16.95
C MET A 189 -7.04 -3.75 18.36
N ASP A 190 -7.12 -4.81 19.16
CA ASP A 190 -7.74 -4.83 20.49
C ASP A 190 -6.64 -4.66 21.53
N ASN A 191 -6.59 -3.51 22.18
CA ASN A 191 -5.66 -3.18 23.26
C ASN A 191 -6.36 -3.21 24.63
N GLY A 192 -7.65 -3.52 24.67
CA GLY A 192 -8.45 -3.59 25.89
C GLY A 192 -8.95 -2.24 26.37
N SER A 193 -9.17 -1.28 25.48
CA SER A 193 -9.61 0.07 25.80
C SER A 193 -11.14 0.20 25.81
N ASP A 194 -11.65 1.16 26.56
CA ASP A 194 -13.05 1.60 26.49
C ASP A 194 -13.30 2.59 25.34
N THR A 195 -12.25 2.99 24.63
CA THR A 195 -12.29 3.91 23.49
C THR A 195 -11.87 3.20 22.20
N CYS A 196 -12.67 3.33 21.16
CA CYS A 196 -12.37 2.80 19.84
C CYS A 196 -12.18 3.93 18.83
N ASN A 197 -11.08 3.90 18.08
CA ASN A 197 -10.81 4.78 16.95
C ASN A 197 -11.22 4.03 15.66
N LEU A 198 -12.22 4.56 14.96
CA LEU A 198 -12.85 3.93 13.79
C LEU A 198 -12.37 4.59 12.51
N PHE A 199 -11.88 3.78 11.56
CA PHE A 199 -11.35 4.22 10.25
C PHE A 199 -12.08 3.54 9.10
N GLU A 200 -12.12 4.19 7.93
CA GLU A 200 -12.63 3.58 6.72
C GLU A 200 -11.63 2.59 6.13
N GLY A 201 -10.35 2.98 6.04
CA GLY A 201 -9.29 2.16 5.46
C GLY A 201 -8.08 2.01 6.38
N PHE A 202 -7.31 0.94 6.19
CA PHE A 202 -6.16 0.68 7.06
C PHE A 202 -5.00 1.68 6.87
N ILE A 203 -4.93 2.34 5.72
CA ILE A 203 -3.91 3.39 5.49
C ILE A 203 -4.16 4.57 6.43
N ASP A 204 -5.43 4.94 6.65
CA ASP A 204 -5.79 6.01 7.60
C ASP A 204 -5.53 5.58 9.05
N CYS A 205 -5.81 4.32 9.35
CA CYS A 205 -5.46 3.75 10.67
C CYS A 205 -3.94 3.85 10.91
N LEU A 206 -3.13 3.43 9.95
CA LEU A 206 -1.66 3.55 10.04
C LEU A 206 -1.21 5.03 10.09
N SER A 207 -1.91 5.90 9.41
CA SER A 207 -1.63 7.35 9.44
C SER A 207 -1.90 7.95 10.82
N TRP A 208 -2.93 7.50 11.48
CA TRP A 208 -3.21 7.86 12.87
C TRP A 208 -2.10 7.37 13.78
N UNK A 209 -1.68 6.18 13.58
CA UNK A 209 -0.66 5.63 14.32
C UNK A 209 0.62 6.30 14.10
N UNK A 210 0.97 7.12 12.93
CA UNK A 210 2.08 7.83 12.64
C UNK A 210 2.04 9.17 13.22
N UNK A 211 0.76 9.76 13.34
CA UNK A 211 0.53 10.99 13.94
C UNK A 211 0.72 10.90 15.43
N UNK A 212 0.28 9.69 16.09
CA UNK A 212 0.41 9.47 17.46
C UNK A 212 1.85 9.24 17.86
N UNK A 213 2.67 8.66 17.01
CA UNK A 213 3.99 8.44 17.26
C UNK A 213 4.84 9.64 17.22
N UNK A 214 4.45 10.55 16.45
CA UNK A 214 5.05 11.78 16.25
C UNK A 214 4.73 12.79 17.31
N UNK A 215 3.65 12.49 17.78
CA UNK A 215 3.23 13.30 18.86
C UNK A 215 3.58 12.77 20.18
N GLY A 216 4.19 11.71 20.38
CA GLY A 216 4.59 11.06 21.61
C GLY A 216 3.43 10.55 22.46
N LEU A 217 2.32 10.28 21.78
CA LEU A 217 1.11 9.75 22.43
C LEU A 217 1.13 8.22 22.37
N GLY A 218 0.59 7.57 23.38
CA GLY A 218 0.51 6.10 23.43
C GLY A 218 -0.54 5.52 22.50
N TYR A 219 -0.41 4.22 22.22
CA TYR A 219 -1.34 3.46 21.39
C TYR A 219 -2.36 2.68 22.23
N GLY A 220 -2.80 3.27 23.32
CA GLY A 220 -3.65 2.56 24.31
C GLY A 220 -5.10 2.33 23.90
N ASP A 221 -5.60 3.08 22.91
CA ASP A 221 -6.96 2.89 22.40
C ASP A 221 -7.05 1.66 21.49
N ASP A 222 -8.28 1.19 21.26
CA ASP A 222 -8.56 0.18 20.25
C ASP A 222 -8.73 0.84 18.86
N TYR A 223 -8.44 0.07 17.81
CA TYR A 223 -8.53 0.57 16.42
C TYR A 223 -9.36 -0.39 15.59
N LEU A 224 -10.46 0.10 15.04
CA LEU A 224 -11.34 -0.66 14.16
C LEU A 224 -11.30 -0.07 12.75
N VAL A 225 -11.06 -0.92 11.75
CA VAL A 225 -11.03 -0.52 10.34
C VAL A 225 -12.18 -1.23 9.62
N LEU A 226 -13.06 -0.45 8.98
CA LEU A 226 -14.19 -1.01 8.23
C LEU A 226 -13.73 -1.82 7.00
N ASN A 227 -12.60 -1.42 6.38
CA ASN A 227 -12.08 -1.98 5.12
C ASN A 227 -13.01 -1.73 3.91
N SER A 228 -14.30 -1.52 4.18
CA SER A 228 -15.31 -1.08 3.22
C SER A 228 -16.52 -0.57 4.02
N VAL A 229 -17.12 0.53 3.56
CA VAL A 229 -18.35 1.06 4.18
C VAL A 229 -19.50 0.05 4.12
N SER A 230 -19.47 -0.90 3.17
CA SER A 230 -20.48 -1.97 3.08
C SER A 230 -20.41 -2.95 4.27
N LEU A 231 -19.31 -2.94 5.02
CA LEU A 231 -19.13 -3.79 6.21
C LEU A 231 -19.54 -3.08 7.52
N LEU A 232 -20.13 -1.89 7.43
CA LEU A 232 -20.51 -1.11 8.63
C LEU A 232 -21.30 -1.95 9.65
N GLU A 233 -22.30 -2.69 9.20
CA GLU A 233 -23.14 -3.50 10.10
C GLU A 233 -22.36 -4.58 10.84
N ARG A 234 -21.29 -5.09 10.22
CA ARG A 234 -20.38 -6.07 10.85
C ARG A 234 -19.63 -5.46 12.05
N SER A 235 -19.45 -4.15 12.06
CA SER A 235 -18.76 -3.46 13.17
C SER A 235 -19.65 -3.26 14.42
N PHE A 236 -20.97 -3.30 14.27
CA PHE A 236 -21.88 -2.95 15.37
C PHE A 236 -21.67 -3.78 16.65
N PRO A 237 -21.59 -5.14 16.58
CA PRO A 237 -21.40 -5.91 17.82
C PRO A 237 -20.08 -5.59 18.54
N ILE A 238 -19.08 -5.13 17.80
CA ILE A 238 -17.80 -4.69 18.39
C ILE A 238 -17.96 -3.27 18.96
N LEU A 239 -18.54 -2.33 18.20
CA LEU A 239 -18.72 -0.94 18.63
C LEU A 239 -19.66 -0.83 19.83
N ASP A 240 -20.61 -1.74 20.00
CA ASP A 240 -21.53 -1.75 21.15
C ASP A 240 -20.79 -1.85 22.50
N ARG A 241 -19.58 -2.43 22.52
CA ARG A 241 -18.76 -2.66 23.73
C ARG A 241 -18.07 -1.40 24.26
N TYR A 242 -17.86 -0.39 23.43
CA TYR A 242 -17.06 0.79 23.79
C TYR A 242 -17.89 1.89 24.44
N GLU A 243 -17.28 2.64 25.32
CA GLU A 243 -17.86 3.85 25.93
C GLU A 243 -17.72 5.07 25.01
N ARG A 244 -16.70 5.06 24.12
CA ARG A 244 -16.41 6.16 23.21
C ARG A 244 -15.97 5.61 21.83
N VAL A 245 -16.49 6.22 20.76
CA VAL A 245 -16.10 5.89 19.38
C VAL A 245 -15.68 7.17 18.66
N ASN A 246 -14.40 7.30 18.39
CA ASN A 246 -13.83 8.41 17.62
C ASN A 246 -13.81 8.03 16.12
N CYS A 247 -14.49 8.79 15.27
CA CYS A 247 -14.64 8.45 13.84
C CYS A 247 -13.71 9.30 12.96
N TYR A 248 -12.86 8.60 12.21
CA TYR A 248 -11.93 9.16 11.24
C TYR A 248 -12.31 8.62 9.84
N LEU A 249 -13.46 9.05 9.33
CA LEU A 249 -14.00 8.57 8.03
C LEU A 249 -13.64 9.55 6.91
N ASP A 250 -13.59 9.06 5.67
CA ASP A 250 -13.32 9.89 4.50
C ASP A 250 -14.34 11.04 4.40
N ARG A 251 -13.88 12.21 3.94
CA ARG A 251 -14.73 13.41 3.81
C ARG A 251 -15.46 13.43 2.46
N ASP A 252 -15.80 12.26 1.95
CA ASP A 252 -16.61 12.10 0.75
C ASP A 252 -18.05 11.72 1.08
N GLU A 253 -18.85 11.43 0.07
CA GLU A 253 -20.28 11.12 0.25
C GLU A 253 -20.48 9.79 1.00
N ALA A 254 -19.64 8.79 0.76
CA ALA A 254 -19.75 7.49 1.42
C ALA A 254 -19.42 7.59 2.92
N GLY A 255 -18.33 8.30 3.25
CA GLY A 255 -17.95 8.56 4.65
C GLY A 255 -19.01 9.35 5.39
N ARG A 256 -19.60 10.39 4.75
CA ARG A 256 -20.69 11.17 5.37
C ARG A 256 -21.92 10.30 5.66
N ARG A 257 -22.34 9.44 4.72
CA ARG A 257 -23.50 8.52 4.92
C ARG A 257 -23.21 7.53 6.06
N THR A 258 -21.97 7.02 6.11
CA THR A 258 -21.51 6.10 7.18
C THR A 258 -21.58 6.79 8.54
N LEU A 259 -21.09 8.04 8.62
CA LEU A 259 -21.13 8.83 9.85
C LEU A 259 -22.57 9.07 10.32
N GLU A 260 -23.48 9.39 9.40
CA GLU A 260 -24.90 9.57 9.72
C GLU A 260 -25.55 8.29 10.26
N ALA A 261 -25.23 7.14 9.67
CA ALA A 261 -25.73 5.84 10.16
C ALA A 261 -25.20 5.55 11.57
N LEU A 262 -23.92 5.85 11.82
CA LEU A 262 -23.31 5.70 13.14
C LEU A 262 -23.95 6.67 14.16
N ARG A 263 -24.20 7.92 13.79
CA ARG A 263 -24.85 8.91 14.68
C ARG A 263 -26.25 8.47 15.13
N LYS A 264 -27.02 7.87 14.22
CA LYS A 264 -28.35 7.35 14.56
C LYS A 264 -28.32 6.25 15.63
N ARG A 265 -27.23 5.47 15.66
CA ARG A 265 -27.10 4.35 16.60
C ARG A 265 -26.34 4.73 17.87
N TYR A 266 -25.33 5.59 17.76
CA TYR A 266 -24.33 5.83 18.81
C TYR A 266 -24.21 7.32 19.19
N ALA A 267 -25.29 8.11 19.10
CA ALA A 267 -25.26 9.56 19.31
C ALA A 267 -24.48 9.97 20.57
N ASP A 268 -24.69 9.26 21.66
CA ASP A 268 -24.16 9.64 22.99
C ASP A 268 -22.65 9.35 23.15
N LYS A 269 -22.10 8.44 22.35
CA LYS A 269 -20.69 8.03 22.47
C LYS A 269 -19.85 8.27 21.23
N LEU A 270 -20.47 8.80 20.15
CA LEU A 270 -19.79 9.03 18.87
C LEU A 270 -19.15 10.42 18.82
N VAL A 271 -17.89 10.47 18.45
CA VAL A 271 -17.15 11.71 18.22
C VAL A 271 -16.69 11.77 16.78
N ASP A 272 -17.11 12.77 16.03
CA ASP A 272 -16.68 13.02 14.66
C ASP A 272 -15.35 13.77 14.69
N CYS A 273 -14.27 13.08 14.30
CA CYS A 273 -12.91 13.62 14.27
C CYS A 273 -12.51 14.17 12.90
N SER A 274 -13.41 14.22 11.91
CA SER A 274 -13.11 14.70 10.55
C SER A 274 -12.67 16.17 10.49
N SER A 275 -12.97 16.95 11.52
CA SER A 275 -12.49 18.34 11.64
C SER A 275 -10.97 18.44 11.72
N LEU A 276 -10.28 17.40 12.20
CA LEU A 276 -8.82 17.34 12.30
C LEU A 276 -8.17 17.50 10.91
N TYR A 277 -8.77 16.90 9.90
CA TYR A 277 -8.25 16.95 8.51
C TYR A 277 -9.15 17.75 7.58
N LYS A 278 -9.69 18.86 8.12
CA LYS A 278 -10.48 19.80 7.31
C LYS A 278 -9.66 20.35 6.14
N GLY A 279 -10.19 20.23 4.93
CA GLY A 279 -9.49 20.65 3.70
C GLY A 279 -8.83 19.51 2.95
N TYR A 280 -8.79 18.32 3.54
CA TYR A 280 -8.23 17.10 2.94
C TYR A 280 -9.34 16.05 2.82
N LYS A 281 -9.17 15.11 1.89
CA LYS A 281 -10.14 14.04 1.66
C LYS A 281 -10.19 13.07 2.84
N ASP A 282 -9.03 12.68 3.31
CA ASP A 282 -8.86 11.64 4.34
C ASP A 282 -7.68 11.99 5.27
N LEU A 283 -7.49 11.18 6.28
CA LEU A 283 -6.45 11.38 7.29
C LEU A 283 -5.05 11.18 6.70
N ASN A 284 -4.89 10.27 5.74
CA ASN A 284 -3.60 10.04 5.11
C ASN A 284 -3.18 11.24 4.25
N GLU A 285 -4.09 11.82 3.49
CA GLU A 285 -3.80 13.04 2.71
C GLU A 285 -3.36 14.18 3.64
N TYR A 286 -4.04 14.37 4.77
CA TYR A 286 -3.66 15.35 5.78
C TYR A 286 -2.24 15.08 6.31
N LEU A 287 -1.93 13.82 6.64
CA LEU A 287 -0.60 13.42 7.14
C LEU A 287 0.49 13.80 6.12
N GLN A 288 0.28 13.47 4.85
CA GLN A 288 1.24 13.76 3.78
C GLN A 288 1.53 15.25 3.62
N HIS A 289 0.52 16.11 3.78
CA HIS A 289 0.68 17.56 3.61
C HIS A 289 1.20 18.29 4.84
N LYS A 290 1.07 17.72 6.02
CA LYS A 290 1.47 18.39 7.27
C LYS A 290 2.86 17.97 7.76
N PHE A 291 3.31 16.77 7.42
CA PHE A 291 4.49 16.18 8.04
C PHE A 291 5.55 15.72 7.02
N LEU A 292 5.30 15.85 5.71
CA LEU A 292 6.25 15.65 4.63
C LEU A 292 6.55 16.96 3.90
#